data_b9d557ac5ae8d444fb2e301e11136b9e
#
_entry.id   b9d557ac5ae8d444fb2e301e11136b9e
#
_cell.length_a   1.000
_cell.length_b   1.000
_cell.length_c   1.000
_cell.angle_alpha   90.00
_cell.angle_beta   90.00
_cell.angle_gamma   90.00
#
_symmetry.space_group_name_H-M   'P 1'
#
loop_
_entity.id
_entity.type
_entity.pdbx_description
1 polymer ?
#
loop_
_entity_poly.entity_id
_entity_poly.type
_entity_poly.pdbx_seq_one_letter_code
_entity_poly.pdbx_strand_id
1 'polypeptide(L)'
;MWSEKLCGTTYCASAIDKHTRTTDGKKVGTFMIQSIIKRDGRVVLYDQNKIASAILKALEASHEGNAADAARVANDVQRELEGKFPSDSPNIEAVQDTVERQLMNHGFNSAAKAYILYRANRTRAREANTVLMKTIDEITNIDARISDMKRDNANIDGNTAMGSMLQIGAAGAKAYNEMYLLRPEHAKAYREGDIHIHDFDFYSLTTTCCQIDILKLFHGGFSTGHGYLREPMSIQSYAALAAIAIQSNQNDQHGGQSIPNFDYAMAEGIAKTYRKAFTRRLKDTVEDYLDLCDEEANIKAAVAAAEAATGETAKLESAPVFVDAVAKALCSRYQMDDAMAHRLIAKASKRAFQKTDGDTKQAMEGFVHNLNTMHSRAGAQTPFSSINYGTDTTPEGRMAIRNILLALDAGLGHGETCIFPITSSRSRKASTTTRPIPTTICSV
;
A
#
# COMPACT_ATOMS: atom_id res chain seq x y z
N MET A 1 -47.33 -0.28 -1.04
CA MET A 1 -48.61 0.46 -0.88
C MET A 1 -48.33 1.91 -1.16
N TRP A 2 -48.90 2.44 -2.18
CA TRP A 2 -48.96 3.74 -2.89
C TRP A 2 -48.39 3.57 -4.29
N SER A 3 -49.13 3.29 -5.19
CA SER A 3 -50.19 3.59 -6.18
C SER A 3 -49.77 4.70 -7.12
N GLU A 4 -49.78 4.25 -8.38
CA GLU A 4 -49.79 4.99 -9.67
C GLU A 4 -50.48 6.34 -9.68
N LYS A 5 -49.94 7.27 -10.51
CA LYS A 5 -50.78 8.12 -11.32
C LYS A 5 -50.07 8.50 -12.66
N LEU A 6 -50.58 7.92 -13.70
CA LEU A 6 -50.49 8.35 -15.09
C LEU A 6 -50.99 9.80 -15.25
N CYS A 7 -50.28 10.58 -16.03
CA CYS A 7 -50.91 11.66 -16.79
C CYS A 7 -50.28 11.75 -18.17
N GLY A 8 -51.06 11.37 -19.16
CA GLY A 8 -50.73 11.48 -20.58
C GLY A 8 -50.91 12.92 -21.05
N THR A 9 -50.06 13.31 -21.96
CA THR A 9 -50.34 14.42 -22.90
C THR A 9 -49.96 13.98 -24.31
N THR A 10 -51.01 13.60 -25.01
CA THR A 10 -51.09 13.45 -26.45
C THR A 10 -50.84 14.81 -27.10
N TYR A 11 -49.86 14.94 -27.96
CA TYR A 11 -49.78 16.06 -28.90
C TYR A 11 -50.11 15.57 -30.29
N CYS A 12 -51.24 16.13 -30.80
CA CYS A 12 -51.78 16.00 -32.14
C CYS A 12 -50.74 16.33 -33.21
N ALA A 13 -50.63 15.43 -34.17
CA ALA A 13 -50.13 15.74 -35.50
C ALA A 13 -51.21 16.50 -36.28
N SER A 14 -50.96 17.74 -36.60
CA SER A 14 -51.74 18.46 -37.61
C SER A 14 -51.07 18.33 -38.97
N ALA A 15 -51.80 17.72 -39.86
CA ALA A 15 -51.49 17.59 -41.25
C ALA A 15 -51.42 19.05 -41.91
N ILE A 16 -50.36 19.24 -42.67
CA ILE A 16 -50.33 20.33 -43.64
C ILE A 16 -50.30 19.76 -45.06
N ASP A 17 -51.25 20.15 -45.76
CA ASP A 17 -51.81 19.84 -47.06
C ASP A 17 -50.78 19.75 -48.20
N LYS A 18 -50.97 18.74 -49.03
CA LYS A 18 -50.47 18.72 -50.43
C LYS A 18 -51.36 19.55 -51.31
N HIS A 19 -50.77 20.50 -52.03
CA HIS A 19 -51.03 20.73 -53.46
C HIS A 19 -50.34 22.02 -53.93
N THR A 20 -49.36 21.91 -54.82
CA THR A 20 -49.48 22.47 -56.17
C THR A 20 -48.25 22.03 -56.98
N ARG A 21 -48.53 21.34 -58.07
CA ARG A 21 -47.63 21.22 -59.23
C ARG A 21 -47.60 22.50 -59.99
N THR A 22 -46.43 23.06 -60.30
CA THR A 22 -46.15 23.66 -61.59
C THR A 22 -44.67 23.68 -61.88
N THR A 23 -44.34 23.41 -63.10
CA THR A 23 -43.19 23.23 -63.92
C THR A 23 -42.10 24.29 -63.82
N ASP A 24 -40.87 23.77 -64.06
CA ASP A 24 -39.65 24.40 -64.55
C ASP A 24 -38.99 25.55 -63.76
N GLY A 25 -37.80 25.24 -63.27
CA GLY A 25 -36.82 26.20 -62.79
C GLY A 25 -35.95 25.57 -61.69
N LYS A 26 -34.76 25.09 -62.05
CA LYS A 26 -33.77 24.70 -61.07
C LYS A 26 -33.46 25.84 -60.10
N LYS A 27 -34.22 25.95 -59.02
CA LYS A 27 -33.80 26.66 -57.83
C LYS A 27 -33.00 25.61 -56.97
N VAL A 28 -31.69 25.74 -56.95
CA VAL A 28 -30.87 25.14 -55.92
C VAL A 28 -31.35 25.77 -54.61
N GLY A 29 -32.26 25.11 -53.96
CA GLY A 29 -32.67 25.48 -52.60
C GLY A 29 -31.47 25.27 -51.72
N THR A 30 -30.97 26.34 -51.12
CA THR A 30 -29.93 26.27 -50.09
C THR A 30 -30.54 25.60 -48.87
N PHE A 31 -30.36 24.31 -48.74
CA PHE A 31 -30.78 23.55 -47.56
C PHE A 31 -29.86 23.93 -46.44
N MET A 32 -30.33 24.68 -45.46
CA MET A 32 -29.57 24.98 -44.25
C MET A 32 -29.77 23.86 -43.23
N ILE A 33 -28.65 23.32 -42.66
CA ILE A 33 -28.68 22.36 -41.55
C ILE A 33 -29.32 23.09 -40.35
N GLN A 34 -30.45 22.58 -39.88
CA GLN A 34 -31.15 23.15 -38.72
C GLN A 34 -30.78 22.49 -37.42
N SER A 35 -30.37 21.22 -37.44
CA SER A 35 -30.10 20.44 -36.25
C SER A 35 -28.98 19.43 -36.44
N ILE A 36 -28.40 18.99 -35.32
CA ILE A 36 -27.42 17.93 -35.25
C ILE A 36 -27.82 16.91 -34.19
N ILE A 37 -27.44 15.64 -34.38
CA ILE A 37 -27.65 14.57 -33.41
C ILE A 37 -26.41 14.45 -32.55
N LYS A 38 -26.58 14.64 -31.24
CA LYS A 38 -25.51 14.42 -30.28
C LYS A 38 -25.27 12.91 -30.04
N ARG A 39 -24.14 12.55 -29.40
CA ARG A 39 -23.78 11.15 -29.08
C ARG A 39 -24.78 10.40 -28.20
N ASP A 40 -25.53 11.15 -27.38
CA ASP A 40 -26.61 10.64 -26.52
C ASP A 40 -27.95 10.53 -27.23
N GLY A 41 -27.98 10.71 -28.56
CA GLY A 41 -29.18 10.64 -29.38
C GLY A 41 -30.03 11.93 -29.37
N ARG A 42 -29.75 12.93 -28.54
CA ARG A 42 -30.50 14.19 -28.51
C ARG A 42 -30.27 15.01 -29.76
N VAL A 43 -31.37 15.52 -30.33
CA VAL A 43 -31.34 16.47 -31.44
C VAL A 43 -31.23 17.86 -30.86
N VAL A 44 -30.26 18.65 -31.31
CA VAL A 44 -30.06 20.04 -30.90
C VAL A 44 -29.88 20.93 -32.13
N LEU A 45 -30.22 22.24 -32.01
CA LEU A 45 -30.02 23.19 -33.08
C LEU A 45 -28.53 23.26 -33.49
N TYR A 46 -28.31 23.36 -34.79
CA TYR A 46 -27.01 23.62 -35.36
C TYR A 46 -26.53 25.03 -34.98
N ASP A 47 -25.29 25.12 -34.51
CA ASP A 47 -24.70 26.39 -34.08
C ASP A 47 -23.27 26.50 -34.68
N GLN A 48 -23.19 27.26 -35.77
CA GLN A 48 -21.94 27.48 -36.49
C GLN A 48 -20.89 28.19 -35.63
N ASN A 49 -21.29 29.05 -34.68
CA ASN A 49 -20.36 29.78 -33.83
C ASN A 49 -19.59 28.83 -32.88
N LYS A 50 -20.22 27.72 -32.46
CA LYS A 50 -19.54 26.69 -31.68
C LYS A 50 -18.46 25.99 -32.48
N ILE A 51 -18.71 25.74 -33.76
CA ILE A 51 -17.73 25.12 -34.67
C ILE A 51 -16.58 26.10 -34.91
N ALA A 52 -16.89 27.37 -35.25
CA ALA A 52 -15.90 28.42 -35.45
C ALA A 52 -14.99 28.60 -34.17
N SER A 53 -15.63 28.64 -33.00
CA SER A 53 -14.87 28.72 -31.72
C SER A 53 -13.97 27.52 -31.46
N ALA A 54 -14.42 26.31 -31.82
CA ALA A 54 -13.58 25.10 -31.66
C ALA A 54 -12.39 25.10 -32.63
N ILE A 55 -12.63 25.56 -33.88
CA ILE A 55 -11.59 25.74 -34.89
C ILE A 55 -10.58 26.82 -34.45
N LEU A 56 -11.05 27.95 -33.94
CA LEU A 56 -10.18 29.03 -33.47
C LEU A 56 -9.25 28.56 -32.37
N LYS A 57 -9.73 27.81 -31.39
CA LYS A 57 -8.90 27.22 -30.32
C LYS A 57 -7.83 26.30 -30.88
N ALA A 58 -8.12 25.53 -31.92
CA ALA A 58 -7.11 24.66 -32.54
C ALA A 58 -6.06 25.48 -33.29
N LEU A 59 -6.47 26.56 -33.99
CA LEU A 59 -5.55 27.47 -34.67
C LEU A 59 -4.66 28.23 -33.69
N GLU A 60 -5.20 28.72 -32.57
CA GLU A 60 -4.44 29.37 -31.49
C GLU A 60 -3.44 28.41 -30.86
N ALA A 61 -3.84 27.16 -30.55
CA ALA A 61 -2.99 26.16 -29.94
C ALA A 61 -1.83 25.72 -30.85
N SER A 62 -1.97 25.84 -32.17
CA SER A 62 -0.93 25.53 -33.16
C SER A 62 -0.18 26.75 -33.67
N HIS A 63 -0.54 27.94 -33.22
CA HIS A 63 -0.05 29.24 -33.76
C HIS A 63 -0.20 29.37 -35.28
N GLU A 64 -1.25 28.78 -35.84
CA GLU A 64 -1.62 28.85 -37.24
C GLU A 64 -2.94 29.64 -37.40
N GLY A 65 -3.00 30.64 -38.24
CA GLY A 65 -4.24 31.34 -38.57
C GLY A 65 -4.84 32.25 -37.47
N ASN A 66 -6.02 32.77 -37.70
CA ASN A 66 -6.72 33.75 -36.86
C ASN A 66 -8.26 33.53 -36.89
N ALA A 67 -9.02 34.44 -36.23
CA ALA A 67 -10.47 34.35 -36.15
C ALA A 67 -11.17 34.41 -37.54
N ALA A 68 -10.61 35.14 -38.51
CA ALA A 68 -11.17 35.21 -39.86
C ALA A 68 -10.99 33.87 -40.60
N ASP A 69 -9.84 33.20 -40.37
CA ASP A 69 -9.58 31.85 -40.87
C ASP A 69 -10.52 30.82 -40.28
N ALA A 70 -10.74 30.89 -38.93
CA ALA A 70 -11.70 30.03 -38.27
C ALA A 70 -13.15 30.17 -38.82
N ALA A 71 -13.58 31.40 -39.08
CA ALA A 71 -14.89 31.66 -39.67
C ALA A 71 -14.98 31.12 -41.11
N ARG A 72 -13.90 31.26 -41.89
CA ARG A 72 -13.83 30.74 -43.26
C ARG A 72 -13.95 29.23 -43.31
N VAL A 73 -13.11 28.52 -42.48
CA VAL A 73 -13.17 27.07 -42.37
C VAL A 73 -14.54 26.60 -41.87
N ALA A 74 -15.14 27.28 -40.88
CA ALA A 74 -16.49 26.95 -40.40
C ALA A 74 -17.58 27.09 -41.46
N ASN A 75 -17.47 28.08 -42.34
CA ASN A 75 -18.38 28.25 -43.48
C ASN A 75 -18.26 27.10 -44.47
N ASP A 76 -17.02 26.62 -44.72
CA ASP A 76 -16.78 25.51 -45.63
C ASP A 76 -17.23 24.16 -45.02
N VAL A 77 -17.08 24.00 -43.71
CA VAL A 77 -17.65 22.87 -42.96
C VAL A 77 -19.18 22.85 -43.13
N GLN A 78 -19.83 23.97 -42.95
CA GLN A 78 -21.29 24.08 -43.13
C GLN A 78 -21.70 23.69 -44.55
N ARG A 79 -21.07 24.27 -45.58
CA ARG A 79 -21.35 23.95 -46.98
C ARG A 79 -21.18 22.48 -47.32
N GLU A 80 -20.12 21.86 -46.82
CA GLU A 80 -19.88 20.43 -47.03
C GLU A 80 -20.93 19.56 -46.33
N LEU A 81 -21.32 19.91 -45.12
CA LEU A 81 -22.36 19.19 -44.39
C LEU A 81 -23.73 19.33 -45.05
N GLU A 82 -24.10 20.54 -45.54
CA GLU A 82 -25.33 20.79 -46.32
C GLU A 82 -25.37 19.94 -47.60
N GLY A 83 -24.24 19.78 -48.26
CA GLY A 83 -24.13 18.91 -49.44
C GLY A 83 -24.27 17.42 -49.13
N LYS A 84 -23.79 16.99 -47.99
CA LYS A 84 -23.81 15.58 -47.60
C LYS A 84 -25.11 15.15 -46.92
N PHE A 85 -25.78 16.07 -46.21
CA PHE A 85 -27.01 15.82 -45.43
C PHE A 85 -28.14 16.76 -45.85
N PRO A 86 -28.63 16.69 -47.09
CA PRO A 86 -29.59 17.64 -47.59
C PRO A 86 -30.97 17.54 -46.94
N SER A 87 -31.29 16.45 -46.26
CA SER A 87 -32.59 16.22 -45.61
C SER A 87 -32.48 15.68 -44.22
N ASP A 88 -31.24 15.33 -43.75
CA ASP A 88 -31.02 14.68 -42.51
C ASP A 88 -30.16 15.54 -41.55
N SER A 89 -30.32 15.33 -40.26
CA SER A 89 -29.47 15.95 -39.28
C SER A 89 -28.16 15.13 -39.15
N PRO A 90 -26.98 15.74 -39.40
CA PRO A 90 -25.71 15.03 -39.22
C PRO A 90 -25.49 14.70 -37.76
N ASN A 91 -24.85 13.56 -37.49
CA ASN A 91 -24.36 13.27 -36.15
C ASN A 91 -23.10 14.09 -35.83
N ILE A 92 -22.80 14.27 -34.55
CA ILE A 92 -21.68 15.10 -34.10
C ILE A 92 -20.32 14.57 -34.60
N GLU A 93 -20.17 13.27 -34.85
CA GLU A 93 -18.96 12.70 -35.39
C GLU A 93 -18.71 13.13 -36.82
N ALA A 94 -19.76 13.10 -37.68
CA ALA A 94 -19.69 13.57 -39.06
C ALA A 94 -19.32 15.06 -39.12
N VAL A 95 -19.84 15.88 -38.18
CA VAL A 95 -19.46 17.29 -38.08
C VAL A 95 -17.95 17.41 -37.72
N GLN A 96 -17.46 16.66 -36.76
CA GLN A 96 -16.05 16.69 -36.34
C GLN A 96 -15.12 16.20 -37.45
N ASP A 97 -15.46 15.11 -38.12
CA ASP A 97 -14.67 14.57 -39.25
C ASP A 97 -14.60 15.60 -40.42
N THR A 98 -15.67 16.35 -40.62
CA THR A 98 -15.71 17.43 -41.64
C THR A 98 -14.81 18.60 -41.22
N VAL A 99 -14.79 18.98 -39.93
CA VAL A 99 -13.87 19.99 -39.40
C VAL A 99 -12.41 19.60 -39.63
N GLU A 100 -12.04 18.37 -39.26
CA GLU A 100 -10.69 17.85 -39.45
C GLU A 100 -10.24 17.93 -40.92
N ARG A 101 -11.10 17.48 -41.83
CA ARG A 101 -10.84 17.51 -43.26
C ARG A 101 -10.71 18.94 -43.81
N GLN A 102 -11.58 19.85 -43.41
CA GLN A 102 -11.53 21.23 -43.87
C GLN A 102 -10.31 21.98 -43.34
N LEU A 103 -9.87 21.72 -42.10
CA LEU A 103 -8.59 22.24 -41.58
C LEU A 103 -7.42 21.79 -42.46
N MET A 104 -7.37 20.49 -42.84
CA MET A 104 -6.33 19.98 -43.74
C MET A 104 -6.42 20.59 -45.14
N ASN A 105 -7.64 20.73 -45.72
CA ASN A 105 -7.84 21.31 -47.03
C ASN A 105 -7.41 22.80 -47.12
N HIS A 106 -7.53 23.52 -46.00
CA HIS A 106 -7.05 24.91 -45.91
C HIS A 106 -5.54 25.01 -45.56
N GLY A 107 -4.83 23.88 -45.43
CA GLY A 107 -3.40 23.84 -45.15
C GLY A 107 -3.02 24.02 -43.66
N PHE A 108 -3.98 24.07 -42.74
CA PHE A 108 -3.77 24.20 -41.31
C PHE A 108 -3.51 22.82 -40.68
N ASN A 109 -2.40 22.21 -41.09
CA ASN A 109 -2.10 20.80 -40.71
C ASN A 109 -1.75 20.61 -39.22
N SER A 110 -1.09 21.59 -38.62
CA SER A 110 -0.78 21.55 -37.18
C SER A 110 -2.06 21.76 -36.35
N ALA A 111 -2.95 22.64 -36.79
CA ALA A 111 -4.25 22.84 -36.14
C ALA A 111 -5.17 21.62 -36.31
N ALA A 112 -5.19 20.97 -37.47
CA ALA A 112 -5.88 19.69 -37.67
C ALA A 112 -5.38 18.61 -36.71
N LYS A 113 -4.06 18.46 -36.59
CA LYS A 113 -3.46 17.53 -35.63
C LYS A 113 -3.84 17.86 -34.18
N ALA A 114 -3.79 19.14 -33.79
CA ALA A 114 -4.19 19.58 -32.45
C ALA A 114 -5.68 19.28 -32.19
N TYR A 115 -6.56 19.52 -33.17
CA TYR A 115 -7.98 19.21 -33.07
C TYR A 115 -8.26 17.72 -32.92
N ILE A 116 -7.60 16.86 -33.71
CA ILE A 116 -7.71 15.38 -33.63
C ILE A 116 -7.25 14.88 -32.26
N LEU A 117 -6.11 15.36 -31.78
CA LEU A 117 -5.60 14.97 -30.44
C LEU A 117 -6.51 15.42 -29.30
N TYR A 118 -7.03 16.65 -29.39
CA TYR A 118 -8.02 17.16 -28.42
C TYR A 118 -9.29 16.30 -28.41
N ARG A 119 -9.83 15.96 -29.59
CA ARG A 119 -11.00 15.08 -29.74
C ARG A 119 -10.76 13.70 -29.13
N ALA A 120 -9.62 13.08 -29.41
CA ALA A 120 -9.21 11.78 -28.88
C ALA A 120 -9.12 11.82 -27.35
N ASN A 121 -8.47 12.84 -26.78
CA ASN A 121 -8.36 13.02 -25.33
C ASN A 121 -9.71 13.23 -24.66
N ARG A 122 -10.61 14.03 -25.28
CA ARG A 122 -11.98 14.22 -24.75
C ARG A 122 -12.83 12.95 -24.81
N THR A 123 -12.62 12.11 -25.82
CA THR A 123 -13.31 10.83 -25.92
C THR A 123 -12.83 9.87 -24.84
N ARG A 124 -11.51 9.73 -24.66
CA ARG A 124 -10.92 8.95 -23.57
C ARG A 124 -11.42 9.40 -22.19
N ALA A 125 -11.41 10.72 -21.92
CA ALA A 125 -11.88 11.26 -20.65
C ALA A 125 -13.36 10.94 -20.38
N ARG A 126 -14.21 10.93 -21.40
CA ARG A 126 -15.61 10.53 -21.24
C ARG A 126 -15.80 9.04 -21.00
N GLU A 127 -15.08 8.20 -21.74
CA GLU A 127 -15.12 6.75 -21.56
C GLU A 127 -14.68 6.37 -20.15
N ALA A 128 -13.56 6.91 -19.70
CA ALA A 128 -13.06 6.69 -18.34
C ALA A 128 -14.02 7.21 -17.26
N ASN A 129 -14.61 8.39 -17.42
CA ASN A 129 -15.61 8.89 -16.48
C ASN A 129 -16.85 7.99 -16.41
N THR A 130 -17.26 7.39 -17.53
CA THR A 130 -18.41 6.48 -17.53
C THR A 130 -18.07 5.18 -16.82
N VAL A 131 -16.91 4.60 -17.06
CA VAL A 131 -16.41 3.37 -16.36
C VAL A 131 -16.21 3.66 -14.89
N LEU A 132 -15.52 4.76 -14.55
CA LEU A 132 -15.28 5.16 -13.17
C LEU A 132 -16.58 5.34 -12.38
N MET A 133 -17.59 6.02 -12.97
CA MET A 133 -18.87 6.20 -12.29
C MET A 133 -19.61 4.89 -12.04
N LYS A 134 -19.54 3.93 -12.96
CA LYS A 134 -20.10 2.59 -12.77
C LYS A 134 -19.38 1.83 -11.66
N THR A 135 -18.04 1.91 -11.63
CA THR A 135 -17.23 1.30 -10.58
C THR A 135 -17.55 1.89 -9.20
N ILE A 136 -17.71 3.22 -9.11
CA ILE A 136 -18.10 3.89 -7.85
C ILE A 136 -19.51 3.46 -7.42
N ASP A 137 -20.45 3.36 -8.34
CA ASP A 137 -21.81 2.89 -8.05
C ASP A 137 -21.80 1.44 -7.53
N GLU A 138 -21.02 0.57 -8.15
CA GLU A 138 -20.82 -0.81 -7.71
C GLU A 138 -20.21 -0.88 -6.29
N ILE A 139 -19.13 -0.16 -6.06
CA ILE A 139 -18.49 -0.09 -4.73
C ILE A 139 -19.46 0.44 -3.66
N THR A 140 -20.34 1.38 -4.04
CA THR A 140 -21.25 2.02 -3.09
C THR A 140 -22.46 1.14 -2.76
N ASN A 141 -23.03 0.48 -3.76
CA ASN A 141 -24.36 -0.11 -3.67
C ASN A 141 -24.39 -1.65 -3.64
N ILE A 142 -23.27 -2.34 -3.95
CA ILE A 142 -23.21 -3.80 -3.99
C ILE A 142 -22.43 -4.34 -2.78
N ASP A 143 -22.92 -5.44 -2.17
CA ASP A 143 -22.24 -6.10 -1.06
C ASP A 143 -20.90 -6.69 -1.49
N ALA A 144 -19.88 -6.58 -0.65
CA ALA A 144 -18.52 -7.08 -0.91
C ALA A 144 -18.46 -8.59 -1.20
N ARG A 145 -19.44 -9.36 -0.74
CA ARG A 145 -19.53 -10.82 -1.04
C ARG A 145 -19.86 -11.12 -2.49
N ILE A 146 -20.43 -10.15 -3.20
CA ILE A 146 -20.92 -10.30 -4.58
C ILE A 146 -20.06 -9.47 -5.54
N SER A 147 -19.49 -8.35 -5.10
CA SER A 147 -18.69 -7.46 -5.93
C SER A 147 -17.23 -7.87 -5.98
N ASP A 148 -16.73 -8.18 -7.17
CA ASP A 148 -15.30 -8.42 -7.39
C ASP A 148 -14.47 -7.14 -7.13
N MET A 149 -15.02 -5.97 -7.44
CA MET A 149 -14.37 -4.68 -7.18
C MET A 149 -14.15 -4.41 -5.70
N LYS A 150 -15.09 -4.81 -4.83
CA LYS A 150 -14.92 -4.69 -3.37
C LYS A 150 -13.95 -5.70 -2.78
N ARG A 151 -13.60 -6.76 -3.51
CA ARG A 151 -12.66 -7.82 -3.11
C ARG A 151 -11.30 -7.71 -3.80
N ASP A 152 -11.08 -6.68 -4.59
CA ASP A 152 -9.84 -6.44 -5.34
C ASP A 152 -8.60 -6.44 -4.41
N ASN A 153 -8.76 -5.95 -3.18
CA ASN A 153 -7.75 -6.06 -2.14
C ASN A 153 -8.27 -6.89 -0.96
N ALA A 154 -7.78 -8.12 -0.83
CA ALA A 154 -8.18 -9.06 0.22
C ALA A 154 -7.89 -8.57 1.66
N ASN A 155 -6.99 -7.62 1.84
CA ASN A 155 -6.62 -7.07 3.14
C ASN A 155 -7.52 -5.89 3.58
N ILE A 156 -8.47 -5.46 2.74
CA ILE A 156 -9.39 -4.35 3.02
C ILE A 156 -10.80 -4.89 3.13
N ASP A 157 -11.47 -4.58 4.24
CA ASP A 157 -12.91 -4.84 4.34
C ASP A 157 -13.70 -3.79 3.56
N GLY A 158 -14.12 -4.15 2.35
CA GLY A 158 -14.88 -3.30 1.44
C GLY A 158 -16.29 -2.95 1.94
N ASN A 159 -16.79 -3.57 3.01
CA ASN A 159 -18.07 -3.21 3.62
C ASN A 159 -17.95 -2.13 4.70
N THR A 160 -16.74 -1.79 5.13
CA THR A 160 -16.53 -0.64 6.02
C THR A 160 -16.57 0.67 5.25
N ALA A 161 -17.04 1.75 5.89
CA ALA A 161 -17.07 3.08 5.27
C ALA A 161 -15.68 3.52 4.77
N MET A 162 -14.63 3.29 5.56
CA MET A 162 -13.26 3.63 5.18
C MET A 162 -12.70 2.71 4.10
N GLY A 163 -13.07 1.43 4.11
CA GLY A 163 -12.71 0.49 3.05
C GLY A 163 -13.34 0.86 1.72
N SER A 164 -14.64 1.21 1.70
CA SER A 164 -15.32 1.71 0.50
C SER A 164 -14.69 3.01 -0.01
N MET A 165 -14.38 3.96 0.86
CA MET A 165 -13.70 5.22 0.48
C MET A 165 -12.32 4.97 -0.13
N LEU A 166 -11.54 4.04 0.44
CA LEU A 166 -10.22 3.68 -0.10
C LEU A 166 -10.35 3.05 -1.49
N GLN A 167 -11.33 2.17 -1.69
CA GLN A 167 -11.59 1.56 -3.01
C GLN A 167 -12.07 2.56 -4.05
N ILE A 168 -12.91 3.53 -3.68
CA ILE A 168 -13.29 4.64 -4.56
C ILE A 168 -12.06 5.48 -4.93
N GLY A 169 -11.18 5.77 -3.95
CA GLY A 169 -9.91 6.45 -4.18
C GLY A 169 -8.99 5.68 -5.13
N ALA A 170 -8.86 4.37 -4.93
CA ALA A 170 -8.08 3.48 -5.78
C ALA A 170 -8.60 3.45 -7.22
N ALA A 171 -9.93 3.34 -7.42
CA ALA A 171 -10.55 3.40 -8.74
C ALA A 171 -10.28 4.75 -9.45
N GLY A 172 -10.37 5.86 -8.71
CA GLY A 172 -10.04 7.18 -9.22
C GLY A 172 -8.57 7.33 -9.62
N ALA A 173 -7.66 6.85 -8.77
CA ALA A 173 -6.23 6.87 -9.03
C ALA A 173 -5.84 6.01 -10.24
N LYS A 174 -6.37 4.78 -10.35
CA LYS A 174 -6.17 3.90 -11.52
C LYS A 174 -6.63 4.61 -12.82
N ALA A 175 -7.82 5.21 -12.82
CA ALA A 175 -8.33 5.95 -13.97
C ALA A 175 -7.44 7.16 -14.35
N TYR A 176 -6.96 7.90 -13.35
CA TYR A 176 -6.03 9.01 -13.57
C TYR A 176 -4.70 8.54 -14.16
N ASN A 177 -4.09 7.51 -13.56
CA ASN A 177 -2.81 6.96 -14.01
C ASN A 177 -2.90 6.43 -15.45
N GLU A 178 -3.98 5.74 -15.78
CA GLU A 178 -4.22 5.23 -17.13
C GLU A 178 -4.38 6.36 -18.17
N MET A 179 -5.14 7.41 -17.83
CA MET A 179 -5.42 8.51 -18.78
C MET A 179 -4.25 9.45 -18.98
N TYR A 180 -3.49 9.75 -17.93
CA TYR A 180 -2.54 10.87 -17.94
C TYR A 180 -1.08 10.46 -17.79
N LEU A 181 -0.79 9.33 -17.13
CA LEU A 181 0.59 8.93 -16.86
C LEU A 181 1.08 7.85 -17.83
N LEU A 182 0.23 6.89 -18.20
CA LEU A 182 0.64 5.88 -19.16
C LEU A 182 0.63 6.43 -20.59
N ARG A 183 1.59 5.98 -21.38
CA ARG A 183 1.55 6.18 -22.84
C ARG A 183 0.35 5.42 -23.41
N PRO A 184 -0.28 5.93 -24.50
CA PRO A 184 -1.49 5.33 -25.07
C PRO A 184 -1.39 3.83 -25.38
N GLU A 185 -0.24 3.40 -25.88
CA GLU A 185 0.01 1.99 -26.18
C GLU A 185 0.06 1.12 -24.93
N HIS A 186 0.66 1.61 -23.84
CA HIS A 186 0.69 0.89 -22.55
C HIS A 186 -0.69 0.86 -21.87
N ALA A 187 -1.42 1.98 -21.93
CA ALA A 187 -2.78 2.04 -21.41
C ALA A 187 -3.72 1.07 -22.16
N LYS A 188 -3.53 0.91 -23.49
CA LYS A 188 -4.25 -0.07 -24.27
C LYS A 188 -3.91 -1.50 -23.85
N ALA A 189 -2.61 -1.84 -23.78
CA ALA A 189 -2.14 -3.16 -23.37
C ALA A 189 -2.60 -3.53 -21.93
N TYR A 190 -2.64 -2.55 -21.02
CA TYR A 190 -3.16 -2.75 -19.66
C TYR A 190 -4.65 -3.07 -19.66
N ARG A 191 -5.48 -2.33 -20.44
CA ARG A 191 -6.93 -2.58 -20.56
C ARG A 191 -7.25 -3.91 -21.23
N GLU A 192 -6.45 -4.31 -22.23
CA GLU A 192 -6.63 -5.57 -22.96
C GLU A 192 -6.09 -6.78 -22.19
N GLY A 193 -5.41 -6.54 -21.05
CA GLY A 193 -4.85 -7.60 -20.21
C GLY A 193 -3.53 -8.17 -20.71
N ASP A 194 -2.89 -7.55 -21.71
CA ASP A 194 -1.58 -7.96 -22.24
C ASP A 194 -0.47 -7.73 -21.20
N ILE A 195 -0.63 -6.72 -20.36
CA ILE A 195 0.27 -6.41 -19.24
C ILE A 195 -0.51 -6.18 -17.95
N HIS A 196 0.11 -6.52 -16.82
CA HIS A 196 -0.36 -6.18 -15.49
C HIS A 196 0.59 -5.18 -14.83
N ILE A 197 0.04 -4.10 -14.25
CA ILE A 197 0.79 -3.16 -13.42
C ILE A 197 0.32 -3.35 -11.99
N HIS A 198 1.20 -3.90 -11.15
CA HIS A 198 0.90 -4.17 -9.75
C HIS A 198 0.74 -2.88 -8.96
N ASP A 199 -0.22 -2.82 -8.02
CA ASP A 199 -0.52 -1.63 -7.20
C ASP A 199 -0.70 -0.34 -8.03
N PHE A 200 -1.41 -0.45 -9.17
CA PHE A 200 -1.52 0.63 -10.14
C PHE A 200 -2.23 1.89 -9.59
N ASP A 201 -3.04 1.75 -8.57
CA ASP A 201 -3.66 2.84 -7.81
C ASP A 201 -2.62 3.68 -7.03
N PHE A 202 -1.53 3.06 -6.59
CA PHE A 202 -0.43 3.73 -5.89
C PHE A 202 0.75 4.12 -6.80
N TYR A 203 0.65 3.90 -8.11
CA TYR A 203 1.73 4.04 -9.09
C TYR A 203 2.53 5.34 -8.99
N SER A 204 1.88 6.47 -8.74
CA SER A 204 2.52 7.79 -8.63
C SER A 204 2.61 8.33 -7.20
N LEU A 205 2.08 7.61 -6.20
CA LEU A 205 1.93 8.12 -4.84
C LEU A 205 3.07 7.70 -3.93
N THR A 206 3.54 6.45 -4.05
CA THR A 206 4.57 5.89 -3.16
C THR A 206 5.27 4.71 -3.79
N THR A 207 6.36 4.27 -3.17
CA THR A 207 7.00 3.00 -3.50
C THR A 207 6.20 1.84 -2.93
N THR A 208 6.24 0.70 -3.62
CA THR A 208 5.61 -0.54 -3.17
C THR A 208 6.65 -1.48 -2.59
N CYS A 209 6.33 -2.15 -1.50
CA CYS A 209 7.16 -3.08 -0.75
C CYS A 209 8.47 -2.48 -0.22
N CYS A 210 8.79 -2.80 1.02
CA CYS A 210 10.03 -2.33 1.63
C CYS A 210 10.66 -3.35 2.59
N GLN A 211 11.94 -3.13 2.88
CA GLN A 211 12.65 -3.83 3.95
C GLN A 211 13.01 -2.83 5.04
N ILE A 212 12.69 -3.17 6.29
CA ILE A 212 12.95 -2.35 7.46
C ILE A 212 14.13 -2.92 8.22
N ASP A 213 15.27 -2.23 8.20
CA ASP A 213 16.43 -2.58 9.02
C ASP A 213 16.21 -2.05 10.44
N ILE A 214 15.58 -2.88 11.28
CA ILE A 214 15.23 -2.49 12.64
C ILE A 214 16.46 -2.37 13.56
N LEU A 215 17.60 -2.99 13.24
CA LEU A 215 18.85 -2.79 13.97
C LEU A 215 19.30 -1.34 13.88
N LYS A 216 19.37 -0.80 12.65
CA LYS A 216 19.69 0.61 12.44
C LYS A 216 18.62 1.55 12.97
N LEU A 217 17.34 1.19 12.77
CA LEU A 217 16.21 2.02 13.18
C LEU A 217 16.19 2.21 14.70
N PHE A 218 16.50 1.18 15.48
CA PHE A 218 16.42 1.23 16.94
C PHE A 218 17.62 1.89 17.59
N HIS A 219 18.75 1.95 16.90
CA HIS A 219 19.95 2.58 17.44
C HIS A 219 19.72 4.08 17.65
N GLY A 220 19.80 4.53 18.91
CA GLY A 220 19.49 5.89 19.30
C GLY A 220 18.00 6.25 19.33
N GLY A 221 17.11 5.35 18.86
CA GLY A 221 15.67 5.59 18.78
C GLY A 221 15.22 6.21 17.45
N PHE A 222 13.90 6.36 17.26
CA PHE A 222 13.32 6.87 16.01
C PHE A 222 12.00 7.63 16.23
N SER A 223 11.56 8.37 15.23
CA SER A 223 10.28 9.06 15.22
C SER A 223 9.32 8.42 14.20
N THR A 224 8.04 8.32 14.55
CA THR A 224 6.94 7.92 13.66
C THR A 224 6.18 9.12 13.07
N GLY A 225 6.73 10.34 13.21
CA GLY A 225 6.05 11.57 12.82
C GLY A 225 5.20 12.20 13.92
N HIS A 226 4.77 11.43 14.92
CA HIS A 226 3.92 11.89 16.03
C HIS A 226 4.64 11.96 17.39
N GLY A 227 5.88 11.54 17.44
CA GLY A 227 6.68 11.53 18.65
C GLY A 227 7.97 10.74 18.47
N TYR A 228 8.88 10.88 19.46
CA TYR A 228 10.16 10.19 19.45
C TYR A 228 10.13 8.97 20.36
N LEU A 229 10.48 7.81 19.84
CA LEU A 229 10.59 6.54 20.54
C LEU A 229 12.07 6.30 20.86
N ARG A 230 12.37 6.16 22.14
CA ARG A 230 13.73 5.88 22.59
C ARG A 230 14.20 4.49 22.17
N GLU A 231 15.49 4.27 22.14
CA GLU A 231 16.09 2.96 21.92
C GLU A 231 15.52 1.90 22.89
N PRO A 232 15.14 0.72 22.39
CA PRO A 232 14.58 -0.34 23.23
C PRO A 232 15.66 -0.96 24.11
N MET A 233 15.28 -1.31 25.34
CA MET A 233 16.18 -1.83 26.36
C MET A 233 15.77 -3.21 26.91
N SER A 234 14.79 -3.88 26.30
CA SER A 234 14.33 -5.23 26.65
C SER A 234 13.68 -5.90 25.45
N ILE A 235 13.60 -7.22 25.46
CA ILE A 235 12.98 -7.98 24.38
C ILE A 235 11.51 -7.57 24.16
N GLN A 236 10.76 -7.26 25.22
CA GLN A 236 9.38 -6.77 25.10
C GLN A 236 9.32 -5.46 24.33
N SER A 237 10.24 -4.51 24.63
CA SER A 237 10.28 -3.24 23.89
C SER A 237 10.81 -3.42 22.46
N TYR A 238 11.74 -4.34 22.20
CA TYR A 238 12.17 -4.68 20.84
C TYR A 238 11.01 -5.19 19.99
N ALA A 239 10.25 -6.17 20.50
CA ALA A 239 9.10 -6.74 19.80
C ALA A 239 7.99 -5.69 19.60
N ALA A 240 7.68 -4.91 20.64
CA ALA A 240 6.66 -3.85 20.53
C ALA A 240 7.04 -2.78 19.51
N LEU A 241 8.29 -2.29 19.52
CA LEU A 241 8.76 -1.27 18.56
C LEU A 241 8.89 -1.83 17.14
N ALA A 242 9.19 -3.12 16.97
CA ALA A 242 9.17 -3.76 15.66
C ALA A 242 7.74 -3.77 15.06
N ALA A 243 6.73 -4.09 15.87
CA ALA A 243 5.33 -3.99 15.46
C ALA A 243 4.94 -2.54 15.12
N ILE A 244 5.30 -1.56 15.96
CA ILE A 244 5.05 -0.14 15.72
C ILE A 244 5.72 0.34 14.44
N ALA A 245 6.98 -0.06 14.17
CA ALA A 245 7.68 0.30 12.94
C ALA A 245 6.93 -0.17 11.70
N ILE A 246 6.48 -1.44 11.67
CA ILE A 246 5.68 -2.00 10.59
C ILE A 246 4.34 -1.25 10.46
N GLN A 247 3.63 -1.03 11.57
CA GLN A 247 2.30 -0.40 11.57
C GLN A 247 2.35 1.07 11.17
N SER A 248 3.38 1.80 11.62
CA SER A 248 3.57 3.20 11.23
C SER A 248 3.93 3.30 9.75
N ASN A 249 4.89 2.51 9.28
CA ASN A 249 5.32 2.51 7.89
C ASN A 249 4.21 2.10 6.90
N GLN A 250 3.20 1.34 7.35
CA GLN A 250 2.06 0.96 6.54
C GLN A 250 1.26 2.17 6.01
N ASN A 251 1.32 3.32 6.69
CA ASN A 251 0.64 4.54 6.25
C ASN A 251 1.43 5.31 5.18
N ASP A 252 2.74 5.11 5.11
CA ASP A 252 3.64 5.88 4.24
C ASP A 252 4.01 5.12 2.96
N GLN A 253 3.74 3.81 2.90
CA GLN A 253 4.03 2.98 1.74
C GLN A 253 2.89 2.00 1.45
N HIS A 254 2.88 1.37 0.28
CA HIS A 254 1.92 0.34 -0.12
C HIS A 254 2.62 -1.01 -0.36
N GLY A 255 1.89 -2.12 -0.14
CA GLY A 255 2.40 -3.48 -0.32
C GLY A 255 3.07 -4.08 0.90
N GLY A 256 3.85 -5.13 0.70
CA GLY A 256 4.46 -5.91 1.76
C GLY A 256 5.64 -5.23 2.44
N GLN A 257 5.83 -5.51 3.72
CA GLN A 257 6.94 -5.02 4.53
C GLN A 257 7.72 -6.21 5.10
N SER A 258 9.03 -6.13 5.11
CA SER A 258 9.89 -7.21 5.61
C SER A 258 10.89 -6.72 6.64
N ILE A 259 11.12 -7.50 7.69
CA ILE A 259 12.28 -7.37 8.57
C ILE A 259 13.31 -8.41 8.15
N PRO A 260 14.38 -8.04 7.43
CA PRO A 260 15.30 -9.00 6.82
C PRO A 260 16.26 -9.69 7.80
N ASN A 261 16.43 -9.12 8.99
CA ASN A 261 17.39 -9.51 10.02
C ASN A 261 16.74 -9.63 11.41
N PHE A 262 15.56 -10.26 11.44
CA PHE A 262 14.73 -10.34 12.66
C PHE A 262 15.45 -11.03 13.82
N ASP A 263 16.15 -12.13 13.57
CA ASP A 263 16.90 -12.90 14.58
C ASP A 263 18.01 -12.07 15.22
N TYR A 264 18.80 -11.34 14.43
CA TYR A 264 19.85 -10.45 14.94
C TYR A 264 19.29 -9.32 15.80
N ALA A 265 18.20 -8.71 15.35
CA ALA A 265 17.60 -7.62 16.09
C ALA A 265 17.00 -8.07 17.42
N MET A 266 16.28 -9.18 17.43
CA MET A 266 15.72 -9.74 18.67
C MET A 266 16.80 -10.24 19.60
N ALA A 267 17.93 -10.76 19.07
CA ALA A 267 19.08 -11.19 19.87
C ALA A 267 19.64 -10.07 20.75
N GLU A 268 19.75 -8.84 20.23
CA GLU A 268 20.15 -7.69 21.06
C GLU A 268 19.16 -7.43 22.20
N GLY A 269 17.86 -7.48 21.92
CA GLY A 269 16.81 -7.34 22.93
C GLY A 269 16.88 -8.41 24.01
N ILE A 270 17.16 -9.64 23.63
CA ILE A 270 17.35 -10.78 24.53
C ILE A 270 18.60 -10.59 25.38
N ALA A 271 19.73 -10.21 24.78
CA ALA A 271 20.97 -9.95 25.51
C ALA A 271 20.79 -8.84 26.56
N LYS A 272 20.18 -7.71 26.20
CA LYS A 272 19.86 -6.61 27.13
C LYS A 272 18.93 -7.10 28.27
N THR A 273 17.96 -7.94 27.94
CA THR A 273 17.01 -8.51 28.94
C THR A 273 17.72 -9.46 29.87
N TYR A 274 18.54 -10.36 29.32
CA TYR A 274 19.31 -11.33 30.14
C TYR A 274 20.28 -10.64 31.08
N ARG A 275 21.04 -9.65 30.62
CA ARG A 275 21.97 -8.87 31.46
C ARG A 275 21.28 -8.28 32.69
N LYS A 276 20.09 -7.71 32.51
CA LYS A 276 19.27 -7.19 33.63
C LYS A 276 18.77 -8.31 34.54
N ALA A 277 18.26 -9.38 33.94
CA ALA A 277 17.76 -10.53 34.68
C ALA A 277 18.88 -11.19 35.48
N PHE A 278 20.06 -11.36 34.88
CA PHE A 278 21.24 -11.92 35.55
C PHE A 278 21.64 -11.11 36.79
N THR A 279 21.82 -9.80 36.63
CA THR A 279 22.19 -8.92 37.75
C THR A 279 21.17 -9.00 38.89
N ARG A 280 19.88 -8.97 38.54
CA ARG A 280 18.81 -9.09 39.53
C ARG A 280 18.78 -10.44 40.24
N ARG A 281 18.91 -11.54 39.47
CA ARG A 281 18.89 -12.90 40.02
C ARG A 281 20.16 -13.22 40.82
N LEU A 282 21.29 -12.62 40.45
CA LEU A 282 22.50 -12.69 41.23
C LEU A 282 22.32 -12.02 42.59
N LYS A 283 21.73 -10.79 42.59
CA LYS A 283 21.35 -10.11 43.83
C LYS A 283 20.47 -10.98 44.69
N ASP A 284 19.29 -11.41 44.16
CA ASP A 284 18.36 -12.24 44.93
C ASP A 284 19.04 -13.51 45.48
N THR A 285 19.94 -14.12 44.73
CA THR A 285 20.63 -15.37 45.12
C THR A 285 21.67 -15.13 46.20
N VAL A 286 22.38 -14.00 46.17
CA VAL A 286 23.38 -13.61 47.19
C VAL A 286 22.68 -13.20 48.48
N GLU A 287 21.62 -12.40 48.40
CA GLU A 287 20.79 -12.00 49.54
C GLU A 287 20.16 -13.21 50.24
N ASP A 288 19.56 -14.12 49.47
CA ASP A 288 19.00 -15.39 50.00
C ASP A 288 20.05 -16.24 50.73
N TYR A 289 21.28 -16.28 50.21
CA TYR A 289 22.33 -17.14 50.77
C TYR A 289 23.00 -16.55 51.99
N LEU A 290 23.22 -15.20 51.99
CA LEU A 290 23.95 -14.52 53.07
C LEU A 290 23.04 -13.89 54.12
N ASP A 291 21.73 -14.04 53.97
CA ASP A 291 20.71 -13.36 54.81
C ASP A 291 20.90 -11.82 54.87
N LEU A 292 21.19 -11.25 53.70
CA LEU A 292 21.42 -9.80 53.51
C LEU A 292 20.24 -9.15 52.83
N CYS A 293 20.19 -7.82 52.94
CA CYS A 293 19.19 -6.97 52.26
C CYS A 293 19.87 -5.82 51.54
N ASP A 294 19.21 -5.27 50.50
CA ASP A 294 19.63 -4.06 49.79
C ASP A 294 20.98 -4.11 49.06
N GLU A 295 21.38 -5.31 48.64
CA GLU A 295 22.66 -5.55 47.94
C GLU A 295 22.67 -5.11 46.45
N GLU A 296 21.63 -4.43 45.99
CA GLU A 296 21.48 -4.07 44.57
C GLU A 296 22.65 -3.24 44.04
N ALA A 297 23.09 -2.23 44.77
CA ALA A 297 24.21 -1.38 44.39
C ALA A 297 25.54 -2.15 44.31
N ASN A 298 25.76 -3.05 45.29
CA ASN A 298 26.98 -3.84 45.38
C ASN A 298 27.09 -4.89 44.30
N ILE A 299 25.99 -5.57 43.97
CA ILE A 299 25.95 -6.56 42.88
C ILE A 299 26.07 -5.85 41.52
N LYS A 300 25.42 -4.73 41.31
CA LYS A 300 25.60 -3.95 40.09
C LYS A 300 27.06 -3.51 39.91
N ALA A 301 27.70 -3.06 40.97
CA ALA A 301 29.10 -2.65 40.93
C ALA A 301 30.04 -3.85 40.64
N ALA A 302 29.79 -5.03 41.24
CA ALA A 302 30.55 -6.23 40.97
C ALA A 302 30.44 -6.71 39.51
N VAL A 303 29.22 -6.69 38.95
CA VAL A 303 28.97 -7.05 37.54
C VAL A 303 29.62 -6.03 36.61
N ALA A 304 29.46 -4.72 36.88
CA ALA A 304 30.06 -3.66 36.08
C ALA A 304 31.59 -3.69 36.10
N ALA A 305 32.21 -4.00 37.26
CA ALA A 305 33.65 -4.19 37.38
C ALA A 305 34.15 -5.37 36.55
N ALA A 306 33.42 -6.49 36.56
CA ALA A 306 33.74 -7.65 35.75
C ALA A 306 33.62 -7.36 34.24
N GLU A 307 32.57 -6.63 33.82
CA GLU A 307 32.42 -6.18 32.46
C GLU A 307 33.56 -5.25 32.01
N ALA A 308 33.93 -4.30 32.85
CA ALA A 308 35.04 -3.38 32.56
C ALA A 308 36.40 -4.09 32.46
N ALA A 309 36.63 -5.11 33.32
CA ALA A 309 37.88 -5.87 33.35
C ALA A 309 38.03 -6.83 32.17
N THR A 310 36.94 -7.39 31.68
CA THR A 310 36.95 -8.44 30.64
C THR A 310 36.54 -7.95 29.25
N GLY A 311 35.86 -6.82 29.14
CA GLY A 311 35.21 -6.38 27.93
C GLY A 311 34.00 -7.21 27.52
N GLU A 312 33.60 -8.20 28.31
CA GLU A 312 32.48 -9.10 28.09
C GLU A 312 31.29 -8.72 28.97
N THR A 313 30.08 -8.97 28.48
CA THR A 313 28.85 -8.75 29.25
C THR A 313 28.17 -10.07 29.59
N ALA A 314 27.25 -10.04 30.55
CA ALA A 314 26.39 -11.21 30.83
C ALA A 314 25.54 -11.55 29.60
N LYS A 315 25.70 -12.77 29.07
CA LYS A 315 24.99 -13.34 27.92
C LYS A 315 24.38 -14.69 28.29
N LEU A 316 23.49 -15.25 27.47
CA LEU A 316 22.89 -16.57 27.69
C LEU A 316 23.97 -17.64 27.87
N GLU A 317 25.05 -17.55 27.09
CA GLU A 317 26.28 -18.31 27.25
C GLU A 317 27.41 -17.30 27.52
N SER A 318 27.60 -16.95 28.82
CA SER A 318 28.62 -16.01 29.22
C SER A 318 30.02 -16.62 29.10
N ALA A 319 30.99 -15.83 28.65
CA ALA A 319 32.38 -16.26 28.57
C ALA A 319 32.94 -16.66 29.95
N PRO A 320 33.73 -17.72 30.06
CA PRO A 320 34.33 -18.14 31.34
C PRO A 320 35.09 -17.02 32.05
N VAL A 321 35.83 -16.20 31.31
CA VAL A 321 36.56 -15.05 31.85
C VAL A 321 35.68 -14.02 32.54
N PHE A 322 34.46 -13.84 32.06
CA PHE A 322 33.45 -12.95 32.68
C PHE A 322 32.93 -13.59 33.99
N VAL A 323 32.62 -14.90 33.97
CA VAL A 323 32.10 -15.62 35.12
C VAL A 323 33.14 -15.62 36.24
N ASP A 324 34.41 -15.86 35.92
CA ASP A 324 35.53 -15.82 36.87
C ASP A 324 35.76 -14.41 37.45
N ALA A 325 35.60 -13.38 36.63
CA ALA A 325 35.74 -12.01 37.10
C ALA A 325 34.60 -11.64 38.09
N VAL A 326 33.36 -12.06 37.79
CA VAL A 326 32.22 -11.87 38.71
C VAL A 326 32.46 -12.67 40.02
N ALA A 327 32.92 -13.92 39.92
CA ALA A 327 33.24 -14.75 41.10
C ALA A 327 34.30 -14.05 42.00
N LYS A 328 35.39 -13.57 41.39
CA LYS A 328 36.42 -12.80 42.10
C LYS A 328 35.87 -11.57 42.84
N ALA A 329 34.98 -10.82 42.17
CA ALA A 329 34.34 -9.63 42.76
C ALA A 329 33.47 -10.02 43.97
N LEU A 330 32.72 -11.12 43.87
CA LEU A 330 31.91 -11.66 44.97
C LEU A 330 32.76 -12.15 46.13
N CYS A 331 33.82 -12.95 45.87
CA CYS A 331 34.76 -13.42 46.90
C CYS A 331 35.39 -12.27 47.66
N SER A 332 35.88 -11.26 46.96
CA SER A 332 36.45 -10.05 47.57
C SER A 332 35.45 -9.26 48.42
N ARG A 333 34.20 -9.15 47.96
CA ARG A 333 33.17 -8.35 48.63
C ARG A 333 32.59 -9.04 49.86
N TYR A 334 32.28 -10.33 49.73
CA TYR A 334 31.52 -11.09 50.73
C TYR A 334 32.33 -12.13 51.47
N GLN A 335 33.65 -12.17 51.25
CA GLN A 335 34.60 -13.10 51.89
C GLN A 335 34.17 -14.57 51.76
N MET A 336 33.54 -14.93 50.62
CA MET A 336 33.18 -16.33 50.34
C MET A 336 34.23 -17.05 49.53
N ASP A 337 34.17 -18.37 49.55
CA ASP A 337 35.10 -19.19 48.75
C ASP A 337 34.67 -19.16 47.24
N ASP A 338 35.64 -19.43 46.37
CA ASP A 338 35.48 -19.40 44.92
C ASP A 338 34.44 -20.42 44.41
N ALA A 339 34.43 -21.62 45.02
CA ALA A 339 33.45 -22.65 44.64
C ALA A 339 32.01 -22.21 44.97
N MET A 340 31.80 -21.50 46.07
CA MET A 340 30.53 -20.97 46.45
C MET A 340 30.11 -19.86 45.51
N ALA A 341 31.00 -18.91 45.19
CA ALA A 341 30.71 -17.83 44.24
C ALA A 341 30.26 -18.39 42.90
N HIS A 342 30.96 -19.38 42.35
CA HIS A 342 30.55 -20.04 41.09
C HIS A 342 29.20 -20.76 41.19
N ARG A 343 28.87 -21.39 42.34
CA ARG A 343 27.52 -21.98 42.53
C ARG A 343 26.42 -20.95 42.54
N LEU A 344 26.62 -19.81 43.22
CA LEU A 344 25.63 -18.71 43.24
C LEU A 344 25.44 -18.12 41.84
N ILE A 345 26.54 -17.90 41.10
CA ILE A 345 26.48 -17.43 39.70
C ILE A 345 25.74 -18.43 38.82
N ALA A 346 26.05 -19.72 38.90
CA ALA A 346 25.36 -20.75 38.11
C ALA A 346 23.84 -20.80 38.40
N LYS A 347 23.46 -20.68 39.70
CA LYS A 347 22.07 -20.64 40.13
C LYS A 347 21.36 -19.38 39.60
N ALA A 348 22.04 -18.23 39.67
CA ALA A 348 21.55 -16.96 39.14
C ALA A 348 21.37 -16.99 37.59
N SER A 349 22.37 -17.52 36.87
CA SER A 349 22.35 -17.73 35.43
C SER A 349 21.17 -18.58 34.98
N LYS A 350 20.93 -19.72 35.65
CA LYS A 350 19.79 -20.60 35.36
C LYS A 350 18.44 -19.89 35.56
N ARG A 351 18.30 -19.15 36.68
CA ARG A 351 17.06 -18.35 36.94
C ARG A 351 16.87 -17.19 35.96
N ALA A 352 17.97 -16.53 35.56
CA ALA A 352 17.97 -15.47 34.56
C ALA A 352 17.58 -16.00 33.18
N PHE A 353 18.12 -17.17 32.78
CA PHE A 353 17.74 -17.84 31.54
C PHE A 353 16.23 -18.12 31.49
N GLN A 354 15.71 -18.77 32.54
CA GLN A 354 14.25 -19.08 32.60
C GLN A 354 13.36 -17.83 32.51
N LYS A 355 13.78 -16.77 33.20
CA LYS A 355 13.04 -15.47 33.14
C LYS A 355 13.11 -14.86 31.75
N THR A 356 14.29 -14.84 31.13
CA THR A 356 14.49 -14.26 29.78
C THR A 356 13.77 -15.07 28.73
N ASP A 357 13.76 -16.40 28.79
CA ASP A 357 13.02 -17.26 27.88
C ASP A 357 11.51 -17.03 28.00
N GLY A 358 10.96 -16.92 29.20
CA GLY A 358 9.55 -16.58 29.43
C GLY A 358 9.19 -15.19 28.93
N ASP A 359 10.06 -14.20 29.15
CA ASP A 359 9.87 -12.83 28.63
C ASP A 359 9.92 -12.79 27.10
N THR A 360 10.81 -13.58 26.51
CA THR A 360 10.94 -13.70 25.04
C THR A 360 9.70 -14.36 24.45
N LYS A 361 9.20 -15.44 25.07
CA LYS A 361 7.97 -16.10 24.64
C LYS A 361 6.81 -15.11 24.61
N GLN A 362 6.57 -14.40 25.70
CA GLN A 362 5.49 -13.42 25.78
C GLN A 362 5.66 -12.27 24.79
N ALA A 363 6.89 -11.80 24.56
CA ALA A 363 7.18 -10.76 23.58
C ALA A 363 6.86 -11.20 22.15
N MET A 364 7.17 -12.45 21.78
CA MET A 364 6.90 -13.01 20.46
C MET A 364 5.39 -13.24 20.26
N GLU A 365 4.70 -13.77 21.28
CA GLU A 365 3.23 -13.87 21.26
C GLU A 365 2.59 -12.50 21.05
N GLY A 366 3.02 -11.47 21.80
CA GLY A 366 2.52 -10.10 21.66
C GLY A 366 2.81 -9.52 20.28
N PHE A 367 3.97 -9.80 19.69
CA PHE A 367 4.32 -9.36 18.32
C PHE A 367 3.39 -9.98 17.27
N VAL A 368 3.17 -11.29 17.33
CA VAL A 368 2.27 -12.01 16.42
C VAL A 368 0.85 -11.51 16.57
N HIS A 369 0.33 -11.36 17.79
CA HIS A 369 -1.01 -10.85 18.03
C HIS A 369 -1.20 -9.43 17.49
N ASN A 370 -0.23 -8.53 17.71
CA ASN A 370 -0.29 -7.16 17.20
C ASN A 370 -0.39 -7.12 15.67
N LEU A 371 0.39 -7.91 14.96
CA LEU A 371 0.39 -7.92 13.49
C LEU A 371 -0.89 -8.51 12.88
N ASN A 372 -1.66 -9.31 13.64
CA ASN A 372 -2.90 -9.92 13.15
C ASN A 372 -4.18 -9.20 13.63
N THR A 373 -4.10 -8.38 14.69
CA THR A 373 -5.30 -7.78 15.30
C THR A 373 -5.32 -6.26 15.26
N MET A 374 -4.16 -5.60 15.12
CA MET A 374 -4.08 -4.15 15.08
C MET A 374 -4.17 -3.61 13.65
N HIS A 375 -5.18 -2.81 13.43
CA HIS A 375 -5.39 -2.11 12.17
C HIS A 375 -4.69 -0.75 12.22
N SER A 376 -3.70 -0.53 11.39
CA SER A 376 -2.93 0.71 11.37
C SER A 376 -3.27 1.61 10.19
N ARG A 377 -4.10 1.15 9.25
CA ARG A 377 -4.53 1.90 8.05
C ARG A 377 -6.04 1.85 7.86
N ALA A 378 -6.59 2.81 7.09
CA ALA A 378 -8.00 2.83 6.70
C ALA A 378 -8.44 1.52 6.04
N GLY A 379 -9.71 1.13 6.25
CA GLY A 379 -10.28 -0.11 5.72
C GLY A 379 -9.99 -1.35 6.55
N ALA A 380 -9.64 -1.18 7.83
CA ALA A 380 -9.35 -2.27 8.78
C ALA A 380 -8.19 -3.19 8.30
N GLN A 381 -7.27 -2.64 7.53
CA GLN A 381 -6.16 -3.40 6.95
C GLN A 381 -5.11 -3.74 8.01
N THR A 382 -4.84 -5.03 8.20
CA THR A 382 -3.66 -5.52 8.92
C THR A 382 -2.40 -5.39 8.07
N PRO A 383 -1.21 -5.18 8.67
CA PRO A 383 0.02 -4.98 7.91
C PRO A 383 0.47 -6.28 7.22
N PHE A 384 0.54 -6.27 5.89
CA PHE A 384 1.14 -7.36 5.12
C PHE A 384 2.65 -7.39 5.40
N SER A 385 3.05 -8.28 6.29
CA SER A 385 4.39 -8.28 6.86
C SER A 385 5.08 -9.64 6.80
N SER A 386 6.41 -9.62 6.69
CA SER A 386 7.24 -10.82 6.72
C SER A 386 8.48 -10.60 7.59
N ILE A 387 9.04 -11.71 8.10
CA ILE A 387 10.28 -11.72 8.84
C ILE A 387 11.23 -12.76 8.25
N ASN A 388 12.51 -12.41 8.17
CA ASN A 388 13.56 -13.33 7.75
C ASN A 388 14.46 -13.64 8.93
N TYR A 389 14.82 -14.91 9.08
CA TYR A 389 15.66 -15.41 10.16
C TYR A 389 16.48 -16.63 9.72
N GLY A 390 17.32 -17.16 10.62
CA GLY A 390 18.06 -18.41 10.43
C GLY A 390 19.54 -18.24 10.14
N THR A 391 20.05 -17.00 10.13
CA THR A 391 21.48 -16.73 9.92
C THR A 391 22.22 -16.36 11.19
N ASP A 392 21.53 -15.92 12.23
CA ASP A 392 22.11 -15.73 13.55
C ASP A 392 22.28 -17.08 14.26
N THR A 393 23.52 -17.41 14.60
CA THR A 393 23.91 -18.66 15.29
C THR A 393 24.13 -18.47 16.78
N THR A 394 23.97 -17.26 17.30
CA THR A 394 24.10 -16.97 18.73
C THR A 394 23.00 -17.66 19.54
N PRO A 395 23.23 -17.95 20.81
CA PRO A 395 22.21 -18.48 21.71
C PRO A 395 20.96 -17.58 21.78
N GLU A 396 21.19 -16.28 21.78
CA GLU A 396 20.14 -15.26 21.80
C GLU A 396 19.29 -15.29 20.49
N GLY A 397 19.94 -15.35 19.32
CA GLY A 397 19.23 -15.47 18.03
C GLY A 397 18.43 -16.76 17.94
N ARG A 398 19.00 -17.89 18.42
CA ARG A 398 18.28 -19.17 18.47
C ARG A 398 17.08 -19.12 19.42
N MET A 399 17.20 -18.44 20.57
CA MET A 399 16.08 -18.22 21.50
C MET A 399 14.97 -17.40 20.83
N ALA A 400 15.32 -16.35 20.08
CA ALA A 400 14.37 -15.56 19.32
C ALA A 400 13.61 -16.40 18.30
N ILE A 401 14.35 -17.15 17.46
CA ILE A 401 13.76 -18.04 16.43
C ILE A 401 12.85 -19.08 17.05
N ARG A 402 13.31 -19.76 18.11
CA ARG A 402 12.50 -20.77 18.79
C ARG A 402 11.18 -20.18 19.29
N ASN A 403 11.22 -19.04 19.97
CA ASN A 403 10.04 -18.47 20.59
C ASN A 403 9.07 -17.86 19.57
N ILE A 404 9.55 -17.28 18.45
CA ILE A 404 8.63 -16.81 17.38
C ILE A 404 7.93 -17.98 16.68
N LEU A 405 8.64 -19.08 16.43
CA LEU A 405 8.04 -20.27 15.83
C LEU A 405 6.99 -20.91 16.76
N LEU A 406 7.26 -20.97 18.06
CA LEU A 406 6.29 -21.45 19.05
C LEU A 406 5.06 -20.53 19.15
N ALA A 407 5.24 -19.22 19.02
CA ALA A 407 4.13 -18.27 19.04
C ALA A 407 3.25 -18.42 17.78
N LEU A 408 3.85 -18.65 16.61
CA LEU A 408 3.13 -18.88 15.37
C LEU A 408 2.40 -20.24 15.38
N ASP A 409 3.01 -21.28 15.94
CA ASP A 409 2.41 -22.61 16.08
C ASP A 409 1.23 -22.60 17.06
N ALA A 410 1.33 -21.83 18.15
CA ALA A 410 0.24 -21.67 19.12
C ALA A 410 -0.97 -20.94 18.54
N GLY A 411 -0.78 -20.09 17.53
CA GLY A 411 -1.84 -19.30 16.91
C GLY A 411 -2.32 -18.13 17.76
N LEU A 412 -3.50 -17.61 17.41
CA LEU A 412 -4.18 -16.56 18.16
C LEU A 412 -5.01 -17.14 19.32
N GLY A 413 -5.78 -16.29 20.00
CA GLY A 413 -6.43 -16.58 21.27
C GLY A 413 -7.23 -17.89 21.39
N HIS A 414 -7.81 -18.40 20.29
CA HIS A 414 -8.49 -19.69 20.23
C HIS A 414 -7.74 -20.72 19.35
N GLY A 415 -6.45 -20.46 19.06
CA GLY A 415 -5.65 -21.31 18.18
C GLY A 415 -5.88 -21.07 16.69
N GLU A 416 -6.44 -19.90 16.32
CA GLU A 416 -6.59 -19.53 14.92
C GLU A 416 -5.21 -19.33 14.27
N THR A 417 -5.07 -19.80 13.04
CA THR A 417 -3.83 -19.65 12.29
C THR A 417 -3.48 -18.19 12.06
N CYS A 418 -2.28 -17.79 12.42
CA CYS A 418 -1.75 -16.46 12.16
C CYS A 418 -1.51 -16.26 10.66
N ILE A 419 -1.98 -15.14 10.11
CA ILE A 419 -1.69 -14.74 8.73
C ILE A 419 -0.32 -14.07 8.65
N PHE A 420 -0.01 -13.22 9.63
CA PHE A 420 1.23 -12.45 9.70
C PHE A 420 2.00 -12.69 11.00
N PRO A 421 3.33 -12.52 10.96
CA PRO A 421 4.17 -12.29 9.79
C PRO A 421 4.36 -13.57 8.95
N ILE A 422 4.48 -13.42 7.63
CA ILE A 422 4.98 -14.50 6.77
C ILE A 422 6.44 -14.76 7.14
N THR A 423 6.83 -16.03 7.30
CA THR A 423 8.16 -16.39 7.75
C THR A 423 9.03 -16.94 6.61
N SER A 424 10.25 -16.43 6.52
CA SER A 424 11.25 -16.93 5.59
C SER A 424 12.52 -17.34 6.35
N SER A 425 12.85 -18.64 6.32
CA SER A 425 14.05 -19.14 6.94
C SER A 425 15.20 -19.30 5.94
N ARG A 426 16.38 -18.84 6.32
CA ARG A 426 17.63 -19.14 5.60
C ARG A 426 18.38 -20.24 6.34
N SER A 427 18.67 -21.36 5.66
CA SER A 427 19.62 -22.35 6.18
C SER A 427 20.98 -22.14 5.53
N ARG A 428 22.03 -21.99 6.36
CA ARG A 428 23.39 -22.18 5.87
C ARG A 428 23.60 -23.69 5.68
N LYS A 429 24.23 -24.11 4.58
CA LYS A 429 24.77 -25.46 4.48
C LYS A 429 25.70 -25.65 5.69
N ALA A 430 25.27 -26.48 6.65
CA ALA A 430 26.11 -26.85 7.76
C ALA A 430 27.36 -27.54 7.19
N SER A 431 28.52 -27.03 7.53
CA SER A 431 29.73 -27.84 7.56
C SER A 431 29.43 -29.02 8.52
N THR A 432 29.48 -30.20 7.97
CA THR A 432 29.23 -31.51 8.55
C THR A 432 29.62 -31.62 10.02
N THR A 433 28.76 -31.37 10.96
CA THR A 433 28.74 -31.96 12.32
C THR A 433 27.68 -31.32 13.23
N THR A 434 26.42 -31.37 12.90
CA THR A 434 25.36 -31.26 13.92
C THR A 434 24.01 -31.75 13.34
N ARG A 435 23.25 -32.42 14.20
CA ARG A 435 21.97 -33.09 13.93
C ARG A 435 21.04 -32.28 13.01
N PRO A 436 20.35 -32.93 12.08
CA PRO A 436 19.33 -32.26 11.24
C PRO A 436 18.19 -31.78 12.12
N ILE A 437 17.84 -30.50 11.97
CA ILE A 437 16.56 -29.95 12.43
C ILE A 437 15.49 -30.62 11.59
N PRO A 438 14.38 -31.11 12.17
CA PRO A 438 13.30 -31.70 11.39
C PRO A 438 12.74 -30.63 10.43
N THR A 439 12.95 -30.83 9.14
CA THR A 439 12.29 -30.09 8.08
C THR A 439 10.85 -30.59 7.97
N THR A 440 9.97 -30.05 8.78
CA THR A 440 8.54 -30.13 8.55
C THR A 440 7.97 -28.75 8.79
N ILE A 441 8.08 -27.90 7.80
CA ILE A 441 7.21 -26.72 7.70
C ILE A 441 6.69 -26.72 6.28
N CYS A 442 5.38 -26.95 6.20
CA CYS A 442 4.57 -26.97 5.01
C CYS A 442 4.78 -25.73 4.16
N SER A 443 5.05 -25.96 2.87
CA SER A 443 4.68 -25.07 1.80
C SER A 443 3.16 -24.94 1.77
N VAL A 444 2.65 -23.73 1.93
CA VAL A 444 1.34 -23.32 1.44
C VAL A 444 1.58 -22.30 0.35
#